data_b0a33ef0268901ed03c8ed7da5c205ba
#
_entry.id   b0a33ef0268901ed03c8ed7da5c205ba
#
_cell.length_a   1.000
_cell.length_b   1.000
_cell.length_c   1.000
_cell.angle_alpha   90.00
_cell.angle_beta   90.00
_cell.angle_gamma   90.00
#
_symmetry.space_group_name_H-M   'P 1'
#
loop_
_entity.id
_entity.type
_entity.pdbx_description
1 polymer ?
#
loop_
_entity_poly.entity_id
_entity_poly.type
_entity_poly.pdbx_seq_one_letter_code
_entity_poly.pdbx_strand_id
1 'polypeptide(L)'
;TGSGNTPQLPKICMELGRGIKGLIGHTQPRRLAARTVANRIAEELKTEPGGCIGYKVRFSDHVSDNTMVKLMTDGILLAEIQQDRLLMQYDTIIIDEAHERSLNIDFLLGYLKELLPRRPDLKIIITSATIDPERFSRHFNNAPIIEVSGRTYPVEVRYRPIVEEADDTERDQLQAIFDAVDELSQESPGDILIFMSGEREIRDTADALNKLNLRHTEILPLYARLSNSEQNRVFQSHSGRRIVLATNVAETSLTVPGIKYVID
;
A
#
# COMPACT_ATOMS: atom_id res chain seq x y z
N THR A 1 0.52 -9.92 -1.62
CA THR A 1 0.51 -8.92 -0.54
C THR A 1 0.61 -9.62 0.81
N GLY A 2 1.19 -8.97 1.81
CA GLY A 2 1.35 -9.56 3.14
C GLY A 2 2.61 -10.42 3.33
N SER A 3 3.42 -10.65 2.31
CA SER A 3 4.72 -11.34 2.42
C SER A 3 5.81 -10.51 3.13
N GLY A 4 5.54 -9.22 3.40
CA GLY A 4 6.50 -8.30 4.02
C GLY A 4 7.61 -7.82 3.09
N ASN A 5 7.53 -8.11 1.79
CA ASN A 5 8.58 -7.77 0.82
C ASN A 5 8.82 -6.26 0.71
N THR A 6 7.76 -5.47 0.70
CA THR A 6 7.83 -4.01 0.52
C THR A 6 8.81 -3.34 1.51
N PRO A 7 8.71 -3.51 2.84
CA PRO A 7 9.67 -2.90 3.75
C PRO A 7 11.00 -3.66 3.84
N GLN A 8 11.07 -4.94 3.46
CA GLN A 8 12.30 -5.73 3.60
C GLN A 8 13.28 -5.52 2.45
N LEU A 9 12.79 -5.40 1.20
CA LEU A 9 13.66 -5.27 0.03
C LEU A 9 14.64 -4.10 0.11
N PRO A 10 14.25 -2.87 0.48
CA PRO A 10 15.22 -1.79 0.64
C PRO A 10 16.29 -2.10 1.68
N LYS A 11 15.93 -2.74 2.80
CA LYS A 11 16.88 -3.12 3.85
C LYS A 11 17.88 -4.15 3.37
N ILE A 12 17.41 -5.18 2.65
CA ILE A 12 18.29 -6.19 2.03
C ILE A 12 19.24 -5.51 1.03
N CYS A 13 18.76 -4.57 0.22
CA CYS A 13 19.61 -3.81 -0.68
C CYS A 13 20.71 -3.04 0.08
N MET A 14 20.36 -2.40 1.21
CA MET A 14 21.35 -1.70 2.06
C MET A 14 22.39 -2.67 2.63
N GLU A 15 21.98 -3.84 3.12
CA GLU A 15 22.90 -4.89 3.61
C GLU A 15 23.87 -5.36 2.51
N LEU A 16 23.42 -5.38 1.26
CA LEU A 16 24.26 -5.69 0.09
C LEU A 16 25.14 -4.51 -0.38
N GLY A 17 25.18 -3.41 0.38
CA GLY A 17 25.98 -2.24 0.07
C GLY A 17 25.41 -1.33 -1.02
N ARG A 18 24.12 -1.47 -1.35
CA ARG A 18 23.42 -0.53 -2.23
C ARG A 18 23.01 0.71 -1.44
N GLY A 19 22.75 1.80 -2.12
CA GLY A 19 22.41 3.07 -1.46
C GLY A 19 23.63 3.92 -1.04
N ILE A 20 24.86 3.45 -1.29
CA ILE A 20 26.11 4.16 -0.96
C ILE A 20 26.62 4.98 -2.15
N LYS A 21 26.64 4.37 -3.33
CA LYS A 21 27.08 5.03 -4.59
C LYS A 21 25.99 5.82 -5.30
N GLY A 22 24.78 5.60 -4.90
CA GLY A 22 23.57 6.22 -5.39
C GLY A 22 22.41 5.81 -4.53
N LEU A 23 21.24 6.43 -4.69
CA LEU A 23 20.04 6.11 -3.90
C LEU A 23 19.46 4.74 -4.28
N ILE A 24 18.82 4.11 -3.31
CA ILE A 24 17.83 3.06 -3.56
C ILE A 24 16.49 3.77 -3.76
N GLY A 25 16.01 3.85 -4.99
CA GLY A 25 14.67 4.35 -5.30
C GLY A 25 13.64 3.24 -5.13
N HIS A 26 12.54 3.50 -4.43
CA HIS A 26 11.47 2.54 -4.24
C HIS A 26 10.12 3.17 -4.57
N THR A 27 9.53 2.75 -5.68
CA THR A 27 8.24 3.31 -6.11
C THR A 27 7.07 2.62 -5.43
N GLN A 28 6.02 3.40 -5.21
CA GLN A 28 4.74 2.94 -4.72
C GLN A 28 3.63 3.57 -5.57
N PRO A 29 2.53 2.86 -5.87
CA PRO A 29 1.47 3.41 -6.70
C PRO A 29 0.74 4.59 -6.03
N ARG A 30 0.76 4.67 -4.71
CA ARG A 30 0.00 5.66 -3.93
C ARG A 30 0.87 6.45 -2.97
N ARG A 31 0.58 7.76 -2.84
CA ARG A 31 1.31 8.68 -1.96
C ARG A 31 1.33 8.23 -0.50
N LEU A 32 0.17 7.76 -0.01
CA LEU A 32 0.04 7.27 1.36
C LEU A 32 0.95 6.06 1.59
N ALA A 33 0.98 5.10 0.66
CA ALA A 33 1.85 3.93 0.74
C ALA A 33 3.32 4.33 0.81
N ALA A 34 3.80 5.20 -0.10
CA ALA A 34 5.19 5.65 -0.10
C ALA A 34 5.61 6.23 1.25
N ARG A 35 4.77 7.10 1.84
CA ARG A 35 5.05 7.70 3.15
C ARG A 35 5.00 6.67 4.29
N THR A 36 3.98 5.84 4.32
CA THR A 36 3.80 4.86 5.41
C THR A 36 4.91 3.81 5.41
N VAL A 37 5.30 3.33 4.22
CA VAL A 37 6.40 2.38 4.08
C VAL A 37 7.72 3.02 4.50
N ALA A 38 7.98 4.29 4.12
CA ALA A 38 9.17 5.00 4.56
C ALA A 38 9.24 5.12 6.08
N ASN A 39 8.15 5.54 6.72
CA ASN A 39 8.08 5.65 8.18
C ASN A 39 8.31 4.28 8.85
N ARG A 40 7.68 3.22 8.31
CA ARG A 40 7.84 1.86 8.83
C ARG A 40 9.27 1.36 8.75
N ILE A 41 9.96 1.58 7.64
CA ILE A 41 11.37 1.21 7.48
C ILE A 41 12.24 2.02 8.45
N ALA A 42 12.00 3.33 8.59
CA ALA A 42 12.73 4.18 9.51
C ALA A 42 12.57 3.72 10.98
N GLU A 43 11.34 3.38 11.40
CA GLU A 43 11.05 2.81 12.72
C GLU A 43 11.81 1.51 12.96
N GLU A 44 11.78 0.57 12.01
CA GLU A 44 12.46 -0.72 12.12
C GLU A 44 13.98 -0.57 12.18
N LEU A 45 14.54 0.42 11.48
CA LEU A 45 15.97 0.75 11.52
C LEU A 45 16.33 1.69 12.67
N LYS A 46 15.36 2.15 13.45
CA LYS A 46 15.53 3.12 14.55
C LYS A 46 16.23 4.40 14.10
N THR A 47 15.82 4.92 12.94
CA THR A 47 16.33 6.17 12.35
C THR A 47 15.24 7.22 12.30
N GLU A 48 15.63 8.50 12.27
CA GLU A 48 14.69 9.60 12.11
C GLU A 48 14.11 9.62 10.69
N PRO A 49 12.79 9.86 10.52
CA PRO A 49 12.19 10.07 9.23
C PRO A 49 12.83 11.25 8.47
N GLY A 50 13.14 11.05 7.18
CA GLY A 50 13.85 12.06 6.38
C GLY A 50 15.36 12.04 6.49
N GLY A 51 15.93 11.15 7.33
CA GLY A 51 17.36 10.87 7.41
C GLY A 51 17.78 9.82 6.37
N CYS A 52 18.27 8.67 6.84
CA CYS A 52 18.68 7.56 5.99
C CYS A 52 17.52 7.04 5.09
N ILE A 53 16.30 7.08 5.60
CA ILE A 53 15.08 6.72 4.88
C ILE A 53 14.27 8.00 4.66
N GLY A 54 14.12 8.39 3.38
CA GLY A 54 13.34 9.53 2.98
C GLY A 54 12.17 9.13 2.07
N TYR A 55 11.28 10.08 1.80
CA TYR A 55 10.24 9.91 0.80
C TYR A 55 9.98 11.22 0.03
N LYS A 56 9.53 11.05 -1.21
CA LYS A 56 9.09 12.16 -2.05
C LYS A 56 7.79 11.82 -2.76
N VAL A 57 6.79 12.62 -2.50
CA VAL A 57 5.49 12.54 -3.15
C VAL A 57 5.05 13.93 -3.59
N ARG A 58 4.00 14.02 -4.38
CA ARG A 58 3.50 15.33 -4.84
C ARG A 58 3.21 16.23 -3.64
N PHE A 59 3.82 17.40 -3.61
CA PHE A 59 3.74 18.43 -2.54
C PHE A 59 4.41 18.07 -1.21
N SER A 60 5.20 17.01 -1.13
CA SER A 60 5.92 16.67 0.10
C SER A 60 7.25 16.00 -0.25
N ASP A 61 8.34 16.59 0.22
CA ASP A 61 9.71 16.10 0.01
C ASP A 61 10.42 16.03 1.37
N HIS A 62 10.78 14.82 1.78
CA HIS A 62 11.51 14.52 3.01
C HIS A 62 12.75 13.68 2.68
N VAL A 63 13.59 14.23 1.83
CA VAL A 63 14.87 13.65 1.41
C VAL A 63 15.99 14.58 1.84
N SER A 64 17.08 14.04 2.34
CA SER A 64 18.29 14.77 2.74
C SER A 64 19.53 14.19 2.07
N ASP A 65 20.67 14.85 2.26
CA ASP A 65 21.96 14.37 1.74
C ASP A 65 22.38 13.02 2.35
N ASN A 66 21.83 12.66 3.51
CA ASN A 66 22.08 11.38 4.18
C ASN A 66 21.11 10.27 3.76
N THR A 67 20.17 10.54 2.87
CA THR A 67 19.18 9.56 2.44
C THR A 67 19.84 8.50 1.58
N MET A 68 19.64 7.25 1.93
CA MET A 68 20.07 6.07 1.18
C MET A 68 18.89 5.40 0.45
N VAL A 69 17.71 5.42 1.07
CA VAL A 69 16.47 4.88 0.51
C VAL A 69 15.46 6.00 0.33
N LYS A 70 14.97 6.17 -0.88
CA LYS A 70 13.97 7.17 -1.22
C LYS A 70 12.70 6.49 -1.73
N LEU A 71 11.67 6.50 -0.89
CA LEU A 71 10.33 6.08 -1.27
C LEU A 71 9.66 7.19 -2.09
N MET A 72 8.95 6.83 -3.16
CA MET A 72 8.31 7.80 -4.02
C MET A 72 7.12 7.19 -4.76
N THR A 73 6.28 8.03 -5.34
CA THR A 73 5.28 7.50 -6.28
C THR A 73 5.88 7.30 -7.67
N ASP A 74 5.27 6.41 -8.45
CA ASP A 74 5.68 6.15 -9.85
C ASP A 74 5.76 7.44 -10.65
N GLY A 75 4.81 8.36 -10.43
CA GLY A 75 4.79 9.66 -11.11
C GLY A 75 5.96 10.58 -10.74
N ILE A 76 6.52 10.45 -9.54
CA ILE A 76 7.74 11.20 -9.15
C ILE A 76 8.95 10.68 -9.92
N LEU A 77 9.12 9.35 -10.02
CA LEU A 77 10.22 8.77 -10.81
C LEU A 77 10.11 9.17 -12.28
N LEU A 78 8.90 9.16 -12.85
CA LEU A 78 8.65 9.66 -14.21
C LEU A 78 9.04 11.12 -14.40
N ALA A 79 8.74 11.98 -13.43
CA ALA A 79 9.13 13.38 -13.48
C ALA A 79 10.66 13.56 -13.42
N GLU A 80 11.35 12.73 -12.63
CA GLU A 80 12.80 12.78 -12.51
C GLU A 80 13.51 12.34 -13.80
N ILE A 81 12.95 11.39 -14.54
CA ILE A 81 13.46 10.97 -15.87
C ILE A 81 13.54 12.16 -16.85
N GLN A 82 12.66 13.15 -16.71
CA GLN A 82 12.67 14.34 -17.58
C GLN A 82 13.95 15.18 -17.39
N GLN A 83 14.51 15.19 -16.19
CA GLN A 83 15.69 15.97 -15.82
C GLN A 83 16.97 15.09 -15.83
N ASP A 84 16.86 13.85 -15.39
CA ASP A 84 17.96 12.88 -15.32
C ASP A 84 17.58 11.62 -16.11
N ARG A 85 17.80 11.66 -17.42
CA ARG A 85 17.45 10.57 -18.35
C ARG A 85 18.17 9.25 -18.04
N LEU A 86 19.32 9.30 -17.42
CA LEU A 86 20.09 8.12 -17.05
C LEU A 86 19.84 7.68 -15.60
N LEU A 87 19.01 8.42 -14.86
CA LEU A 87 18.74 8.16 -13.44
C LEU A 87 20.02 7.98 -12.62
N MET A 88 21.01 8.87 -12.86
CA MET A 88 22.36 8.77 -12.30
C MET A 88 22.38 8.86 -10.77
N GLN A 89 21.36 9.46 -10.17
CA GLN A 89 21.25 9.53 -8.70
C GLN A 89 20.93 8.17 -8.06
N TYR A 90 20.53 7.16 -8.84
CA TYR A 90 20.14 5.84 -8.33
C TYR A 90 21.18 4.77 -8.67
N ASP A 91 21.44 3.88 -7.73
CA ASP A 91 22.17 2.63 -7.95
C ASP A 91 21.23 1.41 -7.96
N THR A 92 20.05 1.56 -7.38
CA THR A 92 19.02 0.52 -7.35
C THR A 92 17.64 1.16 -7.48
N ILE A 93 16.75 0.56 -8.25
CA ILE A 93 15.35 0.97 -8.37
C ILE A 93 14.46 -0.23 -8.12
N ILE A 94 13.51 -0.08 -7.19
CA ILE A 94 12.49 -1.07 -6.88
C ILE A 94 11.16 -0.54 -7.41
N ILE A 95 10.55 -1.25 -8.35
CA ILE A 95 9.19 -1.00 -8.84
C ILE A 95 8.26 -1.96 -8.09
N ASP A 96 7.55 -1.43 -7.11
CA ASP A 96 6.67 -2.23 -6.27
C ASP A 96 5.23 -2.25 -6.82
N GLU A 97 4.50 -3.31 -6.52
CA GLU A 97 3.11 -3.50 -6.95
C GLU A 97 2.92 -3.43 -8.49
N ALA A 98 3.88 -3.96 -9.25
CA ALA A 98 3.88 -3.87 -10.71
C ALA A 98 2.64 -4.52 -11.37
N HIS A 99 1.92 -5.39 -10.66
CA HIS A 99 0.67 -6.00 -11.10
C HIS A 99 -0.49 -5.00 -11.21
N GLU A 100 -0.41 -3.82 -10.58
CA GLU A 100 -1.43 -2.78 -10.74
C GLU A 100 -1.48 -2.22 -12.18
N ARG A 101 -0.42 -2.41 -12.96
CA ARG A 101 -0.38 -2.10 -14.40
C ARG A 101 -0.92 -0.71 -14.73
N SER A 102 -0.64 0.28 -13.89
CA SER A 102 -0.95 1.67 -14.21
C SER A 102 -0.13 2.12 -15.44
N LEU A 103 -0.62 3.14 -16.14
CA LEU A 103 0.10 3.73 -17.26
C LEU A 103 1.52 4.16 -16.87
N ASN A 104 1.70 4.68 -15.66
CA ASN A 104 3.01 5.07 -15.14
C ASN A 104 3.94 3.87 -14.99
N ILE A 105 3.45 2.77 -14.39
CA ILE A 105 4.23 1.53 -14.22
C ILE A 105 4.63 0.97 -15.58
N ASP A 106 3.70 0.86 -16.51
CA ASP A 106 3.98 0.31 -17.84
C ASP A 106 5.01 1.14 -18.59
N PHE A 107 4.94 2.47 -18.50
CA PHE A 107 5.94 3.35 -19.09
C PHE A 107 7.31 3.16 -18.43
N LEU A 108 7.36 3.12 -17.08
CA LEU A 108 8.60 2.90 -16.34
C LEU A 108 9.26 1.58 -16.71
N LEU A 109 8.50 0.49 -16.82
CA LEU A 109 9.04 -0.82 -17.21
C LEU A 109 9.66 -0.79 -18.60
N GLY A 110 9.01 -0.13 -19.56
CA GLY A 110 9.55 0.07 -20.90
C GLY A 110 10.83 0.91 -20.89
N TYR A 111 10.79 2.03 -20.16
CA TYR A 111 11.94 2.93 -20.06
C TYR A 111 13.15 2.27 -19.39
N LEU A 112 12.94 1.57 -18.29
CA LEU A 112 14.01 0.88 -17.56
C LEU A 112 14.65 -0.23 -18.40
N LYS A 113 13.86 -0.94 -19.20
CA LYS A 113 14.40 -1.93 -20.15
C LYS A 113 15.39 -1.29 -21.13
N GLU A 114 15.05 -0.15 -21.71
CA GLU A 114 15.92 0.60 -22.64
C GLU A 114 17.12 1.24 -21.92
N LEU A 115 17.01 1.54 -20.65
CA LEU A 115 18.06 2.15 -19.84
C LEU A 115 19.14 1.17 -19.41
N LEU A 116 18.79 -0.06 -19.05
CA LEU A 116 19.70 -1.05 -18.46
C LEU A 116 20.97 -1.32 -19.27
N PRO A 117 20.96 -1.43 -20.64
CA PRO A 117 22.18 -1.60 -21.40
C PRO A 117 23.15 -0.42 -21.29
N ARG A 118 22.63 0.78 -20.97
CA ARG A 118 23.41 2.02 -20.80
C ARG A 118 23.86 2.24 -19.35
N ARG A 119 23.28 1.50 -18.41
CA ARG A 119 23.54 1.57 -16.97
C ARG A 119 23.73 0.16 -16.37
N PRO A 120 24.84 -0.52 -16.72
CA PRO A 120 25.10 -1.89 -16.25
C PRO A 120 25.30 -1.98 -14.72
N ASP A 121 25.62 -0.85 -14.09
CA ASP A 121 25.73 -0.68 -12.63
C ASP A 121 24.38 -0.63 -11.91
N LEU A 122 23.33 -0.15 -12.60
CA LEU A 122 21.98 -0.01 -12.05
C LEU A 122 21.31 -1.37 -11.85
N LYS A 123 20.72 -1.60 -10.68
CA LYS A 123 19.94 -2.80 -10.41
C LYS A 123 18.46 -2.45 -10.35
N ILE A 124 17.65 -3.31 -10.96
CA ILE A 124 16.19 -3.18 -10.98
C ILE A 124 15.59 -4.39 -10.28
N ILE A 125 14.67 -4.12 -9.37
CA ILE A 125 13.85 -5.13 -8.69
C ILE A 125 12.39 -4.81 -9.00
N ILE A 126 11.65 -5.80 -9.43
CA ILE A 126 10.21 -5.66 -9.71
C ILE A 126 9.47 -6.60 -8.78
N THR A 127 8.52 -6.08 -8.01
CA THR A 127 7.65 -6.91 -7.20
C THR A 127 6.25 -6.95 -7.77
N SER A 128 5.62 -8.08 -7.60
CA SER A 128 4.25 -8.31 -8.07
C SER A 128 3.55 -9.31 -7.15
N ALA A 129 2.30 -9.07 -6.84
CA ALA A 129 1.50 -9.95 -5.97
C ALA A 129 0.90 -11.14 -6.72
N THR A 130 0.84 -11.12 -8.03
CA THR A 130 0.11 -12.14 -8.81
C THR A 130 0.64 -12.37 -10.22
N ILE A 131 0.37 -13.52 -10.71
CA ILE A 131 -0.26 -14.07 -11.92
C ILE A 131 0.62 -14.20 -13.17
N ASP A 132 1.63 -13.45 -13.42
CA ASP A 132 2.50 -13.71 -14.59
C ASP A 132 3.92 -13.15 -14.38
N PRO A 133 4.68 -13.70 -13.41
CA PRO A 133 6.06 -13.27 -13.20
C PRO A 133 6.93 -13.54 -14.44
N GLU A 134 6.59 -14.57 -15.24
CA GLU A 134 7.29 -14.93 -16.47
C GLU A 134 7.21 -13.81 -17.52
N ARG A 135 6.12 -13.05 -17.55
CA ARG A 135 5.98 -11.91 -18.46
C ARG A 135 6.97 -10.80 -18.13
N PHE A 136 7.12 -10.48 -16.85
CA PHE A 136 8.13 -9.51 -16.40
C PHE A 136 9.56 -10.05 -16.64
N SER A 137 9.82 -11.32 -16.35
CA SER A 137 11.10 -11.96 -16.59
C SER A 137 11.49 -11.87 -18.07
N ARG A 138 10.62 -12.29 -18.99
CA ARG A 138 10.85 -12.20 -20.42
C ARG A 138 11.06 -10.76 -20.91
N HIS A 139 10.32 -9.80 -20.34
CA HIS A 139 10.49 -8.38 -20.67
C HIS A 139 11.90 -7.90 -20.32
N PHE A 140 12.49 -8.38 -19.24
CA PHE A 140 13.85 -8.05 -18.79
C PHE A 140 14.88 -9.15 -19.11
N ASN A 141 14.85 -9.66 -20.34
CA ASN A 141 15.83 -10.63 -20.86
C ASN A 141 15.97 -11.90 -20.01
N ASN A 142 14.85 -12.48 -19.61
CA ASN A 142 14.77 -13.65 -18.73
C ASN A 142 15.42 -13.41 -17.35
N ALA A 143 15.13 -12.24 -16.76
CA ALA A 143 15.57 -11.94 -15.40
C ALA A 143 15.09 -13.03 -14.42
N PRO A 144 15.91 -13.40 -13.42
CA PRO A 144 15.54 -14.44 -12.46
C PRO A 144 14.29 -14.08 -11.67
N ILE A 145 13.46 -15.08 -11.40
CA ILE A 145 12.25 -14.97 -10.60
C ILE A 145 12.53 -15.58 -9.22
N ILE A 146 12.20 -14.83 -8.17
CA ILE A 146 12.24 -15.31 -6.79
C ILE A 146 10.82 -15.28 -6.25
N GLU A 147 10.28 -16.45 -5.97
CA GLU A 147 8.97 -16.59 -5.36
C GLU A 147 9.11 -16.66 -3.84
N VAL A 148 8.35 -15.80 -3.15
CA VAL A 148 8.27 -15.79 -1.70
C VAL A 148 6.84 -16.10 -1.30
N SER A 149 6.61 -17.28 -0.75
CA SER A 149 5.33 -17.66 -0.17
C SER A 149 5.28 -17.22 1.29
N GLY A 150 4.33 -16.34 1.62
CA GLY A 150 4.01 -16.03 3.01
C GLY A 150 3.15 -17.14 3.64
N ARG A 151 3.17 -17.26 4.98
CA ARG A 151 2.16 -18.06 5.68
C ARG A 151 0.80 -17.39 5.51
N THR A 152 -0.13 -18.11 4.88
CA THR A 152 -1.52 -17.68 4.82
C THR A 152 -2.26 -18.15 6.06
N TYR A 153 -2.98 -17.27 6.71
CA TYR A 153 -3.94 -17.66 7.74
C TYR A 153 -5.23 -18.15 7.06
N PRO A 154 -5.93 -19.14 7.64
CA PRO A 154 -7.23 -19.55 7.14
C PRO A 154 -8.19 -18.36 7.12
N VAL A 155 -8.86 -18.17 6.00
CA VAL A 155 -9.91 -17.14 5.83
C VAL A 155 -11.22 -17.85 5.58
N GLU A 156 -12.20 -17.63 6.44
CA GLU A 156 -13.58 -18.03 6.22
C GLU A 156 -14.28 -16.97 5.40
N VAL A 157 -14.83 -17.37 4.24
CA VAL A 157 -15.61 -16.48 3.38
C VAL A 157 -17.09 -16.72 3.66
N ARG A 158 -17.79 -15.68 4.13
CA ARG A 158 -19.23 -15.68 4.38
C ARG A 158 -19.92 -14.88 3.30
N TYR A 159 -20.52 -15.55 2.34
CA TYR A 159 -21.26 -14.89 1.27
C TYR A 159 -22.63 -14.43 1.78
N ARG A 160 -22.89 -13.13 1.77
CA ARG A 160 -24.12 -12.47 2.21
C ARG A 160 -24.61 -11.53 1.12
N PRO A 161 -25.23 -12.04 0.05
CA PRO A 161 -25.67 -11.20 -1.04
C PRO A 161 -26.76 -10.21 -0.58
N ILE A 162 -26.70 -9.01 -1.15
CA ILE A 162 -27.82 -8.07 -1.07
C ILE A 162 -28.88 -8.62 -2.04
N VAL A 163 -29.89 -9.31 -1.52
CA VAL A 163 -30.97 -9.88 -2.34
C VAL A 163 -32.03 -8.81 -2.52
N GLU A 164 -32.34 -8.47 -3.78
CA GLU A 164 -33.58 -7.81 -4.15
C GLU A 164 -34.69 -8.87 -4.04
N GLU A 165 -35.38 -8.95 -2.92
CA GLU A 165 -36.62 -9.71 -2.87
C GLU A 165 -37.68 -8.95 -3.65
N ALA A 166 -38.40 -9.66 -4.52
CA ALA A 166 -39.35 -9.12 -5.51
C ALA A 166 -40.56 -8.41 -4.91
N ASP A 167 -40.65 -8.27 -3.63
CA ASP A 167 -41.75 -7.61 -2.91
C ASP A 167 -41.17 -6.72 -1.78
N ASP A 168 -40.98 -5.44 -2.11
CA ASP A 168 -40.87 -4.31 -1.19
C ASP A 168 -39.73 -4.32 -0.17
N THR A 169 -38.69 -3.71 -0.54
CA THR A 169 -37.58 -3.04 0.13
C THR A 169 -36.24 -3.45 -0.45
N GLU A 170 -35.67 -2.56 -1.23
CA GLU A 170 -34.23 -2.52 -1.47
C GLU A 170 -33.56 -2.66 -0.09
N ARG A 171 -32.97 -3.81 0.18
CA ARG A 171 -32.07 -3.95 1.31
C ARG A 171 -30.92 -3.02 1.04
N ASP A 172 -30.98 -1.83 1.61
CA ASP A 172 -30.00 -0.80 1.43
C ASP A 172 -28.63 -1.39 1.79
N GLN A 173 -27.62 -1.11 0.98
CA GLN A 173 -26.23 -1.46 1.25
C GLN A 173 -25.83 -1.12 2.68
N LEU A 174 -26.36 -0.02 3.21
CA LEU A 174 -26.10 0.41 4.58
C LEU A 174 -26.64 -0.60 5.61
N GLN A 175 -27.84 -1.14 5.41
CA GLN A 175 -28.40 -2.15 6.28
C GLN A 175 -27.61 -3.46 6.23
N ALA A 176 -27.13 -3.85 5.04
CA ALA A 176 -26.28 -5.03 4.90
C ALA A 176 -24.93 -4.87 5.64
N ILE A 177 -24.37 -3.66 5.65
CA ILE A 177 -23.17 -3.35 6.46
C ILE A 177 -23.47 -3.46 7.94
N PHE A 178 -24.60 -2.93 8.41
CA PHE A 178 -25.00 -3.03 9.82
C PHE A 178 -25.17 -4.47 10.27
N ASP A 179 -25.84 -5.29 9.48
CA ASP A 179 -26.03 -6.72 9.75
C ASP A 179 -24.70 -7.46 9.81
N ALA A 180 -23.77 -7.16 8.87
CA ALA A 180 -22.45 -7.76 8.87
C ALA A 180 -21.62 -7.32 10.08
N VAL A 181 -21.67 -6.05 10.47
CA VAL A 181 -21.00 -5.54 11.68
C VAL A 181 -21.57 -6.21 12.94
N ASP A 182 -22.89 -6.39 13.01
CA ASP A 182 -23.55 -7.08 14.14
C ASP A 182 -23.13 -8.56 14.19
N GLU A 183 -23.16 -9.27 13.06
CA GLU A 183 -22.68 -10.65 12.96
C GLU A 183 -21.24 -10.78 13.46
N LEU A 184 -20.35 -9.89 13.01
CA LEU A 184 -18.94 -9.89 13.40
C LEU A 184 -18.72 -9.42 14.84
N SER A 185 -19.67 -8.70 15.45
CA SER A 185 -19.59 -8.29 16.84
C SER A 185 -19.71 -9.47 17.80
N GLN A 186 -20.34 -10.56 17.38
CA GLN A 186 -20.51 -11.80 18.14
C GLN A 186 -19.28 -12.71 18.05
N GLU A 187 -18.35 -12.41 17.14
CA GLU A 187 -17.10 -13.15 16.98
C GLU A 187 -16.03 -12.66 17.97
N SER A 188 -14.88 -13.32 17.97
CA SER A 188 -13.75 -12.95 18.81
C SER A 188 -13.29 -11.50 18.58
N PRO A 189 -12.67 -10.83 19.57
CA PRO A 189 -12.19 -9.47 19.42
C PRO A 189 -11.25 -9.30 18.21
N GLY A 190 -11.39 -8.20 17.50
CA GLY A 190 -10.59 -7.85 16.33
C GLY A 190 -11.21 -6.67 15.58
N ASP A 191 -10.40 -5.96 14.82
CA ASP A 191 -10.84 -4.81 14.05
C ASP A 191 -11.47 -5.24 12.72
N ILE A 192 -12.34 -4.39 12.21
CA ILE A 192 -13.08 -4.61 10.97
C ILE A 192 -12.63 -3.61 9.93
N LEU A 193 -12.31 -4.07 8.73
CA LEU A 193 -12.08 -3.24 7.56
C LEU A 193 -13.28 -3.37 6.62
N ILE A 194 -13.86 -2.25 6.22
CA ILE A 194 -14.98 -2.19 5.28
C ILE A 194 -14.52 -1.49 4.02
N PHE A 195 -14.57 -2.18 2.88
CA PHE A 195 -14.27 -1.57 1.60
C PHE A 195 -15.47 -0.83 1.04
N MET A 196 -15.22 0.39 0.58
CA MET A 196 -16.23 1.30 0.04
C MET A 196 -15.79 1.85 -1.31
N SER A 197 -16.71 2.17 -2.19
CA SER A 197 -16.40 2.65 -3.54
C SER A 197 -15.83 4.07 -3.58
N GLY A 198 -16.15 4.91 -2.59
CA GLY A 198 -15.69 6.31 -2.59
C GLY A 198 -15.86 7.06 -1.27
N GLU A 199 -15.28 8.27 -1.25
CA GLU A 199 -15.25 9.13 -0.05
C GLU A 199 -16.63 9.49 0.50
N ARG A 200 -17.61 9.69 -0.39
CA ARG A 200 -18.97 10.05 0.01
C ARG A 200 -19.62 8.91 0.78
N GLU A 201 -19.56 7.70 0.24
CA GLU A 201 -20.08 6.51 0.92
C GLU A 201 -19.39 6.27 2.25
N ILE A 202 -18.06 6.46 2.33
CA ILE A 202 -17.31 6.36 3.57
C ILE A 202 -17.87 7.32 4.62
N ARG A 203 -18.11 8.57 4.27
CA ARG A 203 -18.65 9.57 5.21
C ARG A 203 -20.06 9.21 5.66
N ASP A 204 -20.94 8.92 4.69
CA ASP A 204 -22.33 8.61 4.96
C ASP A 204 -22.44 7.36 5.86
N THR A 205 -21.66 6.31 5.58
CA THR A 205 -21.62 5.09 6.38
C THR A 205 -20.97 5.31 7.75
N ALA A 206 -19.90 6.10 7.83
CA ALA A 206 -19.29 6.44 9.12
C ALA A 206 -20.26 7.20 10.03
N ASP A 207 -20.98 8.17 9.49
CA ASP A 207 -21.99 8.92 10.23
C ASP A 207 -23.14 8.01 10.70
N ALA A 208 -23.57 7.08 9.87
CA ALA A 208 -24.61 6.12 10.21
C ALA A 208 -24.16 5.13 11.30
N LEU A 209 -22.94 4.57 11.19
CA LEU A 209 -22.37 3.69 12.21
C LEU A 209 -22.13 4.43 13.53
N ASN A 210 -21.69 5.69 13.50
CA ASN A 210 -21.53 6.51 14.72
C ASN A 210 -22.87 6.73 15.46
N LYS A 211 -23.98 6.85 14.74
CA LYS A 211 -25.32 6.98 15.34
C LYS A 211 -25.77 5.72 16.09
N LEU A 212 -25.22 4.55 15.76
CA LEU A 212 -25.52 3.30 16.47
C LEU A 212 -24.90 3.26 17.88
N ASN A 213 -23.98 4.17 18.21
CA ASN A 213 -23.30 4.24 19.50
C ASN A 213 -22.73 2.88 19.96
N LEU A 214 -22.02 2.18 19.06
CA LEU A 214 -21.43 0.87 19.34
C LEU A 214 -20.45 0.97 20.52
N ARG A 215 -20.65 0.13 21.53
CA ARG A 215 -19.83 0.15 22.75
C ARG A 215 -18.38 -0.18 22.45
N HIS A 216 -17.45 0.62 23.00
CA HIS A 216 -16.00 0.42 22.85
C HIS A 216 -15.55 0.26 21.41
N THR A 217 -16.19 0.98 20.47
CA THR A 217 -15.90 0.91 19.04
C THR A 217 -15.57 2.29 18.51
N GLU A 218 -14.39 2.41 17.85
CA GLU A 218 -13.96 3.60 17.16
C GLU A 218 -14.18 3.41 15.64
N ILE A 219 -14.75 4.41 14.98
CA ILE A 219 -15.00 4.38 13.54
C ILE A 219 -14.08 5.37 12.86
N LEU A 220 -13.23 4.90 11.95
CA LEU A 220 -12.23 5.69 11.25
C LEU A 220 -12.37 5.59 9.73
N PRO A 221 -12.52 6.73 9.03
CA PRO A 221 -12.39 6.77 7.59
C PRO A 221 -10.91 6.68 7.15
N LEU A 222 -10.66 6.05 6.00
CA LEU A 222 -9.34 5.98 5.38
C LEU A 222 -9.44 6.17 3.86
N TYR A 223 -9.15 7.36 3.39
CA TYR A 223 -9.08 7.69 1.97
C TYR A 223 -8.01 8.76 1.65
N ALA A 224 -7.67 8.90 0.38
CA ALA A 224 -6.47 9.64 -0.05
C ALA A 224 -6.49 11.15 0.27
N ARG A 225 -7.66 11.78 0.44
CA ARG A 225 -7.79 13.22 0.68
C ARG A 225 -7.77 13.61 2.16
N LEU A 226 -7.80 12.65 3.06
CA LEU A 226 -7.65 12.94 4.49
C LEU A 226 -6.30 13.62 4.77
N SER A 227 -6.26 14.43 5.80
CA SER A 227 -5.00 14.97 6.32
C SER A 227 -4.06 13.85 6.79
N ASN A 228 -2.77 14.15 6.85
CA ASN A 228 -1.78 13.18 7.32
C ASN A 228 -2.06 12.68 8.75
N SER A 229 -2.55 13.56 9.62
CA SER A 229 -2.91 13.20 11.00
C SER A 229 -4.09 12.23 11.04
N GLU A 230 -5.13 12.47 10.24
CA GLU A 230 -6.29 11.59 10.16
C GLU A 230 -5.92 10.22 9.58
N GLN A 231 -5.12 10.18 8.51
CA GLN A 231 -4.65 8.93 7.93
C GLN A 231 -3.79 8.13 8.91
N ASN A 232 -2.98 8.79 9.74
CA ASN A 232 -2.11 8.12 10.70
C ASN A 232 -2.89 7.51 11.88
N ARG A 233 -4.11 7.95 12.16
CA ARG A 233 -4.92 7.41 13.24
C ARG A 233 -5.14 5.90 13.14
N VAL A 234 -5.29 5.36 11.92
CA VAL A 234 -5.52 3.91 11.71
C VAL A 234 -4.31 3.06 12.10
N PHE A 235 -3.12 3.64 12.22
CA PHE A 235 -1.88 2.94 12.61
C PHE A 235 -1.57 3.06 14.10
N GLN A 236 -2.27 3.94 14.82
CA GLN A 236 -2.04 4.12 16.24
C GLN A 236 -2.64 2.97 17.05
N SER A 237 -1.99 2.63 18.16
CA SER A 237 -2.55 1.69 19.13
C SER A 237 -3.84 2.23 19.72
N HIS A 238 -4.79 1.35 19.99
CA HIS A 238 -6.10 1.69 20.54
C HIS A 238 -6.60 0.61 21.48
N SER A 239 -7.61 0.94 22.26
CA SER A 239 -8.36 0.01 23.09
C SER A 239 -9.74 -0.21 22.51
N GLY A 240 -10.28 -1.42 22.61
CA GLY A 240 -11.57 -1.77 22.03
C GLY A 240 -11.48 -2.19 20.57
N ARG A 241 -12.61 -2.13 19.87
CA ARG A 241 -12.72 -2.48 18.45
C ARG A 241 -12.59 -1.23 17.60
N ARG A 242 -11.97 -1.36 16.45
CA ARG A 242 -11.92 -0.33 15.43
C ARG A 242 -12.61 -0.81 14.16
N ILE A 243 -13.43 0.03 13.56
CA ILE A 243 -14.00 -0.16 12.23
C ILE A 243 -13.37 0.87 11.30
N VAL A 244 -12.62 0.40 10.33
CA VAL A 244 -11.97 1.24 9.32
C VAL A 244 -12.76 1.15 8.03
N LEU A 245 -13.27 2.29 7.56
CA LEU A 245 -13.94 2.40 6.26
C LEU A 245 -12.95 2.94 5.25
N ALA A 246 -12.59 2.15 4.26
CA ALA A 246 -11.54 2.50 3.31
C ALA A 246 -11.97 2.31 1.86
N THR A 247 -11.38 3.11 0.98
CA THR A 247 -11.34 2.78 -0.44
C THR A 247 -10.28 1.69 -0.69
N ASN A 248 -10.11 1.31 -1.94
CA ASN A 248 -9.06 0.38 -2.37
C ASN A 248 -7.61 0.80 -1.97
N VAL A 249 -7.43 1.94 -1.32
CA VAL A 249 -6.15 2.36 -0.73
C VAL A 249 -5.64 1.35 0.31
N ALA A 250 -6.54 0.67 0.99
CA ALA A 250 -6.21 -0.36 2.00
C ALA A 250 -6.13 -1.78 1.43
N GLU A 251 -6.34 -1.97 0.13
CA GLU A 251 -6.36 -3.30 -0.50
C GLU A 251 -4.96 -3.90 -0.65
N THR A 252 -4.05 -3.18 -1.28
CA THR A 252 -2.72 -3.70 -1.63
C THR A 252 -1.58 -2.89 -1.03
N SER A 253 -1.76 -1.57 -0.92
CA SER A 253 -0.67 -0.64 -0.63
C SER A 253 -0.46 -0.36 0.86
N LEU A 254 -1.39 -0.76 1.72
CA LEU A 254 -1.34 -0.49 3.16
C LEU A 254 -1.76 -1.72 3.95
N THR A 255 -0.99 -2.07 4.96
CA THR A 255 -1.41 -3.02 5.98
C THR A 255 -1.93 -2.24 7.18
N VAL A 256 -3.24 -2.22 7.38
CA VAL A 256 -3.85 -1.65 8.59
C VAL A 256 -3.67 -2.68 9.71
N PRO A 257 -2.98 -2.34 10.80
CA PRO A 257 -2.74 -3.29 11.89
C PRO A 257 -4.04 -3.65 12.63
N GLY A 258 -4.10 -4.85 13.17
CA GLY A 258 -5.22 -5.30 14.02
C GLY A 258 -6.45 -5.79 13.27
N ILE A 259 -6.52 -5.63 11.95
CA ILE A 259 -7.66 -6.10 11.14
C ILE A 259 -7.75 -7.62 11.20
N LYS A 260 -8.90 -8.09 11.61
CA LYS A 260 -9.24 -9.51 11.67
C LYS A 260 -10.42 -9.87 10.76
N TYR A 261 -11.28 -8.91 10.48
CA TYR A 261 -12.49 -9.08 9.70
C TYR A 261 -12.54 -8.09 8.54
N VAL A 262 -13.07 -8.52 7.41
CA VAL A 262 -13.23 -7.69 6.21
C VAL A 262 -14.66 -7.81 5.72
N ILE A 263 -15.26 -6.68 5.35
CA ILE A 263 -16.54 -6.56 4.65
C ILE A 263 -16.23 -5.91 3.30
N ASP A 264 -16.64 -6.58 2.20
CA ASP A 264 -16.40 -6.16 0.82
C ASP A 264 -17.67 -6.32 -0.01
#